data_27e46861b3daf2ce0d266b3cf49a7712
#
_entry.id   27e46861b3daf2ce0d266b3cf49a7712
#
_cell.length_a   1.000
_cell.length_b   1.000
_cell.length_c   1.000
_cell.angle_alpha   90.00
_cell.angle_beta   90.00
_cell.angle_gamma   90.00
#
_symmetry.space_group_name_H-M   'P 1'
#
loop_
_entity.id
_entity.type
_entity.pdbx_description
1 polymer ?
#
loop_
_entity_poly.entity_id
_entity_poly.type
_entity_poly.pdbx_seq_one_letter_code
_entity_poly.pdbx_strand_id
1 'polypeptide(L)' 'MKIADIRKFSTAELTAESTKLREEIAELKRNLTTGEVQNVRVIRHKRKDLARMLTVLGEQLTKETK' A
#
# COMPACT_ATOMS: atom_id res chain seq x y z
N MET A 1 2.45 -6.99 5.35
CA MET A 1 1.93 -6.36 6.59
C MET A 1 0.61 -6.98 7.02
N LYS A 2 0.46 -7.18 8.30
CA LYS A 2 -0.81 -7.64 8.84
C LYS A 2 -1.74 -6.44 9.06
N ILE A 3 -3.03 -6.66 8.86
CA ILE A 3 -4.01 -5.59 9.01
C ILE A 3 -4.02 -4.98 10.43
N ALA A 4 -3.71 -5.81 11.44
CA ALA A 4 -3.61 -5.32 12.82
C ALA A 4 -2.48 -4.29 12.98
N ASP A 5 -1.36 -4.48 12.29
CA ASP A 5 -0.24 -3.54 12.31
C ASP A 5 -0.61 -2.24 11.58
N ILE A 6 -1.34 -2.36 10.49
CA ILE A 6 -1.79 -1.20 9.72
C ILE A 6 -2.75 -0.34 10.55
N ARG A 7 -3.61 -0.96 11.33
CA ARG A 7 -4.57 -0.24 12.19
C ARG A 7 -3.92 0.59 13.29
N LYS A 8 -2.67 0.29 13.63
CA LYS A 8 -1.92 1.08 14.61
C LYS A 8 -1.42 2.40 14.06
N PHE A 9 -1.37 2.56 12.74
CA PHE A 9 -0.93 3.80 12.11
C PHE A 9 -1.98 4.89 12.23
N SER A 10 -1.52 6.13 12.37
CA SER A 10 -2.40 7.29 12.27
C SER A 10 -2.78 7.55 10.81
N THR A 11 -3.80 8.38 10.60
CA THR A 11 -4.25 8.76 9.25
C THR A 11 -3.09 9.35 8.44
N ALA A 12 -2.30 10.23 9.04
CA ALA A 12 -1.15 10.86 8.37
C ALA A 12 -0.11 9.81 8.00
N GLU A 13 0.19 8.87 8.90
CA GLU A 13 1.14 7.80 8.62
C GLU A 13 0.66 6.88 7.50
N LEU A 14 -0.63 6.53 7.50
CA LEU A 14 -1.22 5.70 6.46
C LEU A 14 -1.13 6.37 5.10
N THR A 15 -1.40 7.67 5.04
CA THR A 15 -1.31 8.44 3.80
C THR A 15 0.12 8.42 3.27
N ALA A 16 1.10 8.68 4.13
CA ALA A 16 2.51 8.66 3.75
C ALA A 16 2.96 7.29 3.28
N GLU A 17 2.62 6.24 4.01
CA GLU A 17 3.01 4.87 3.66
C GLU A 17 2.33 4.39 2.39
N SER A 18 1.07 4.74 2.17
CA SER A 18 0.36 4.35 0.95
C SER A 18 0.96 5.03 -0.28
N THR A 19 1.34 6.31 -0.16
CA THR A 19 2.02 7.03 -1.24
C THR A 19 3.35 6.36 -1.57
N LYS A 20 4.12 6.02 -0.53
CA LYS A 20 5.40 5.34 -0.68
C LYS A 20 5.25 4.01 -1.41
N LEU A 21 4.24 3.21 -1.01
CA LEU A 21 3.97 1.93 -1.67
C LEU A 21 3.57 2.11 -3.13
N ARG A 22 2.77 3.12 -3.45
CA ARG A 22 2.40 3.43 -4.83
C ARG A 22 3.62 3.75 -5.68
N GLU A 23 4.55 4.51 -5.13
CA GLU A 23 5.79 4.83 -5.83
C GLU A 23 6.65 3.58 -6.05
N GLU A 24 6.76 2.72 -5.05
CA GLU A 24 7.49 1.47 -5.18
C GLU A 24 6.87 0.56 -6.23
N ILE A 25 5.55 0.45 -6.25
CA ILE A 25 4.82 -0.35 -7.24
C ILE A 25 5.06 0.20 -8.64
N ALA A 26 4.99 1.51 -8.82
CA ALA A 26 5.23 2.14 -10.12
C ALA A 26 6.65 1.87 -10.61
N GLU A 27 7.64 1.94 -9.72
CA GLU A 27 9.02 1.65 -10.05
C GLU A 27 9.21 0.19 -10.45
N LEU A 28 8.61 -0.74 -9.70
CA LEU A 28 8.66 -2.16 -10.02
C LEU A 28 7.99 -2.49 -11.35
N LYS A 29 6.90 -1.80 -11.67
CA LYS A 29 6.23 -1.97 -12.96
C LYS A 29 7.13 -1.53 -14.12
N ARG A 30 7.88 -0.43 -13.94
CA ARG A 30 8.85 0.00 -14.95
C ARG A 30 9.92 -1.06 -15.15
N ASN A 31 10.39 -1.67 -14.06
CA ASN A 31 11.40 -2.73 -14.13
C ASN A 31 10.87 -3.99 -14.82
N LEU A 32 9.57 -4.26 -14.71
CA LEU A 32 8.95 -5.39 -15.40
C LEU A 32 9.05 -5.28 -16.92
N THR A 33 9.01 -4.06 -17.45
CA THR A 33 9.14 -3.87 -18.90
C THR A 33 10.53 -4.21 -19.42
N THR A 34 11.51 -4.36 -18.52
CA THR A 34 12.86 -4.80 -18.89
C THR A 34 13.06 -6.31 -18.78
N GLY A 35 12.02 -7.07 -18.41
CA GLY A 35 12.04 -8.52 -18.45
C GLY A 35 12.31 -9.25 -17.15
N GLU A 36 12.28 -8.57 -16.01
CA GLU A 36 12.50 -9.22 -14.71
C GLU A 36 11.21 -9.84 -14.19
N VAL A 37 11.09 -11.16 -14.33
CA VAL A 37 9.88 -11.91 -13.99
C VAL A 37 9.63 -11.98 -12.47
N GLN A 38 10.68 -11.95 -11.67
CA GLN A 38 10.59 -12.08 -10.22
C GLN A 38 9.81 -10.94 -9.57
N ASN A 39 9.77 -9.79 -10.19
CA ASN A 39 9.10 -8.61 -9.64
C ASN A 39 7.57 -8.74 -9.60
N VAL A 40 6.99 -9.69 -10.35
CA VAL A 40 5.53 -9.90 -10.36
C VAL A 40 5.02 -10.27 -8.98
N ARG A 41 5.70 -11.18 -8.28
CA ARG A 41 5.30 -11.58 -6.92
C ARG A 41 5.39 -10.42 -5.95
N VAL A 42 6.48 -9.66 -6.02
CA VAL A 42 6.71 -8.50 -5.16
C VAL A 42 5.62 -7.46 -5.38
N ILE A 43 5.29 -7.19 -6.64
CA ILE A 43 4.22 -6.25 -6.99
C ILE A 43 2.88 -6.70 -6.39
N ARG A 44 2.55 -7.98 -6.51
CA ARG A 44 1.30 -8.52 -5.96
C ARG A 44 1.23 -8.35 -4.44
N HIS A 45 2.32 -8.63 -3.74
CA HIS A 45 2.39 -8.45 -2.29
C HIS A 45 2.20 -6.99 -1.90
N LYS A 46 2.90 -6.09 -2.58
CA LYS A 46 2.80 -4.66 -2.31
C LYS A 46 1.41 -4.11 -2.62
N ARG A 47 0.77 -4.59 -3.68
CA ARG A 47 -0.59 -4.20 -4.02
C ARG A 47 -1.59 -4.64 -2.96
N LYS A 48 -1.42 -5.83 -2.40
CA LYS A 48 -2.26 -6.31 -1.30
C LYS A 48 -2.08 -5.45 -0.05
N ASP A 49 -0.84 -5.12 0.29
CA ASP A 49 -0.55 -4.25 1.42
C ASP A 49 -1.15 -2.87 1.23
N LEU A 50 -1.02 -2.32 0.01
CA LEU A 50 -1.61 -1.03 -0.32
C LEU A 50 -3.14 -1.06 -0.17
N ALA A 51 -3.78 -2.12 -0.67
CA ALA A 51 -5.23 -2.28 -0.56
C ALA A 51 -5.66 -2.31 0.90
N ARG A 52 -4.92 -3.02 1.76
CA ARG A 52 -5.20 -3.08 3.20
C ARG A 52 -5.07 -1.70 3.85
N MET A 53 -4.01 -0.97 3.49
CA MET A 53 -3.80 0.39 4.00
C MET A 53 -4.92 1.33 3.59
N LEU A 54 -5.35 1.26 2.34
CA LEU A 54 -6.43 2.09 1.84
C LEU A 54 -7.76 1.76 2.53
N THR A 55 -8.00 0.48 2.80
CA THR A 55 -9.19 0.04 3.52
C THR A 55 -9.22 0.62 4.93
N VAL A 56 -8.11 0.52 5.66
CA VAL A 56 -8.01 1.05 7.02
C VAL A 56 -8.11 2.57 7.02
N LEU A 57 -7.47 3.22 6.05
CA LEU A 57 -7.54 4.67 5.90
C LEU A 57 -9.00 5.12 5.67
N GLY A 58 -9.73 4.41 4.80
CA GLY A 58 -11.13 4.67 4.57
C GLY A 58 -11.97 4.52 5.84
N GLU A 59 -11.71 3.49 6.64
CA GLU A 59 -12.37 3.28 7.91
C GLU A 59 -12.12 4.44 8.88
N GLN A 60 -10.87 4.89 8.98
CA GLN A 60 -10.48 5.98 9.86
C GLN A 60 -11.13 7.30 9.44
N LEU A 61 -11.12 7.58 8.15
CA LEU A 61 -11.75 8.79 7.61
C LEU A 61 -13.25 8.80 7.85
N THR A 62 -13.90 7.65 7.70
CA THR A 62 -15.32 7.52 7.97
C THR A 62 -15.63 7.79 9.44
N LYS A 63 -14.77 7.32 10.35
CA LYS A 63 -14.93 7.60 11.78
C LYS A 63 -14.74 9.07 12.10
N GLU A 64 -13.79 9.73 11.44
CA GLU A 64 -13.52 11.15 11.67
C GLU A 64 -14.65 12.05 11.16
N THR A 65 -15.35 11.63 10.12
CA THR A 65 -16.44 12.44 9.54
C THR A 65 -17.77 12.33 10.27
N LYS A 66 -17.85 11.45 11.23
CA LYS A 66 -19.00 11.39 12.13
C LYS A 66 -18.83 12.36 13.28
#